data_bb42929fe980e0cec283dc08b796a8a8
#
_entry.id   bb42929fe980e0cec283dc08b796a8a8
#
_cell.length_a   1.000
_cell.length_b   1.000
_cell.length_c   1.000
_cell.angle_alpha   90.00
_cell.angle_beta   90.00
_cell.angle_gamma   90.00
#
_symmetry.space_group_name_H-M   'P 1'
#
loop_
_entity.id
_entity.type
_entity.pdbx_description
1 polymer ?
#
loop_
_entity_poly.entity_id
_entity_poly.type
_entity_poly.pdbx_seq_one_letter_code
_entity_poly.pdbx_strand_id
1 'polypeptide(L)'
;MTEYAINVDKDGNPFGGEYAGAYNEFMYSLLDEVGYDSLKITDWGVFGGLGEKTGGLWGTESLSEPERVALGFERGVNILGGYGGYGGIGAIAEGYNVLAGRIGEEEANAILTKAAYNYIVVMMNLGMFEQPYNDSAYADSIIFSQDANAFGQETQDKSVVMIKNDGVLTGEAKTEKPKVYVPYVYSTGFSANWMMGVSEGTPSWTPGLDLDVLGKYFDVVTDTVGAATGEAGADGNPKFTKDDITRATAEEIAGCDYVLVGMTGAYSASYNSHLQAAFGAPRDLTGIDEFYYPPSLQYAEYTADTARDPSISGNTVDGAKENRSYKGKTAPADANYGHLEALQYANEIAGDIPVIAAVSMERGMVWTEVEPLCDVIFVSYNAQKTDAIARMILGQAEPNGLLVFQQPASMEAIDAQVDDVPRDMECYKDAAGNTYDFAFGMNWSGVIDDARTQKYSAAPLTKVQSHDFGDKLKTAAAE
;
A
#
# COMPACT_ATOMS: atom_id res chain seq x y z
N MET A 1 -11.65 2.99 -6.35
CA MET A 1 -11.41 4.44 -6.55
C MET A 1 -12.50 5.13 -7.38
N THR A 2 -13.32 4.40 -8.09
CA THR A 2 -14.50 4.95 -8.76
C THR A 2 -15.63 5.37 -7.81
N GLU A 3 -15.52 5.07 -6.52
CA GLU A 3 -16.53 5.40 -5.52
C GLU A 3 -16.60 6.90 -5.19
N TYR A 4 -15.52 7.63 -5.41
CA TYR A 4 -15.40 9.04 -5.08
C TYR A 4 -15.28 9.97 -6.29
N ALA A 5 -15.33 9.44 -7.50
CA ALA A 5 -15.20 10.20 -8.72
C ALA A 5 -16.25 9.78 -9.76
N ILE A 6 -16.70 10.72 -10.55
CA ILE A 6 -17.53 10.43 -11.70
C ILE A 6 -16.64 10.07 -12.89
N ASN A 7 -17.07 9.10 -13.69
CA ASN A 7 -16.43 8.80 -14.93
C ASN A 7 -16.90 9.81 -16.00
N VAL A 8 -15.98 10.24 -16.85
CA VAL A 8 -16.28 11.16 -17.95
C VAL A 8 -15.81 10.54 -19.27
N ASP A 9 -16.49 10.86 -20.33
CA ASP A 9 -16.08 10.51 -21.68
C ASP A 9 -14.89 11.39 -22.15
N LYS A 10 -14.39 11.13 -23.37
CA LYS A 10 -13.29 11.90 -23.96
C LYS A 10 -13.58 13.40 -24.14
N ASP A 11 -14.84 13.80 -24.09
CA ASP A 11 -15.28 15.18 -24.24
C ASP A 11 -15.57 15.84 -22.87
N GLY A 12 -15.36 15.11 -21.76
CA GLY A 12 -15.55 15.57 -20.39
C GLY A 12 -16.99 15.45 -19.89
N ASN A 13 -17.87 14.74 -20.60
CA ASN A 13 -19.25 14.54 -20.17
C ASN A 13 -19.33 13.35 -19.21
N PRO A 14 -20.12 13.44 -18.12
CA PRO A 14 -20.36 12.31 -17.24
C PRO A 14 -21.00 11.14 -17.99
N PHE A 15 -20.53 9.93 -17.73
CA PHE A 15 -21.21 8.73 -18.19
C PHE A 15 -21.52 7.79 -17.01
N GLY A 16 -22.59 7.00 -17.16
CA GLY A 16 -23.10 6.14 -16.09
C GLY A 16 -24.02 6.85 -15.11
N GLY A 17 -24.63 7.95 -15.53
CA GLY A 17 -25.56 8.74 -14.72
C GLY A 17 -24.89 9.87 -13.94
N GLU A 18 -25.66 10.52 -13.08
CA GLU A 18 -25.26 11.70 -12.31
C GLU A 18 -24.40 11.37 -11.09
N TYR A 19 -24.20 10.09 -10.76
CA TYR A 19 -23.66 9.63 -9.49
C TYR A 19 -22.42 8.75 -9.68
N ALA A 20 -21.50 8.83 -8.73
CA ALA A 20 -20.31 8.00 -8.71
C ALA A 20 -20.54 6.63 -8.02
N GLY A 21 -19.65 5.69 -8.28
CA GLY A 21 -19.45 4.44 -7.55
C GLY A 21 -20.71 3.60 -7.33
N ALA A 22 -21.04 3.40 -6.06
CA ALA A 22 -22.18 2.57 -5.65
C ALA A 22 -23.56 3.04 -6.14
N TYR A 23 -23.64 4.24 -6.68
CA TYR A 23 -24.85 4.81 -7.23
C TYR A 23 -24.82 4.89 -8.78
N ASN A 24 -23.72 4.44 -9.38
CA ASN A 24 -23.49 4.55 -10.82
C ASN A 24 -24.13 3.39 -11.57
N GLU A 25 -25.15 3.69 -12.36
CA GLU A 25 -25.93 2.70 -13.11
C GLU A 25 -25.09 1.93 -14.15
N PHE A 26 -24.17 2.63 -14.81
CA PHE A 26 -23.30 2.02 -15.81
C PHE A 26 -22.40 0.93 -15.20
N MET A 27 -21.87 1.15 -14.00
CA MET A 27 -21.04 0.15 -13.32
C MET A 27 -21.81 -1.13 -13.05
N TYR A 28 -23.08 -1.03 -12.65
CA TYR A 28 -23.92 -2.21 -12.43
C TYR A 28 -24.31 -2.89 -13.74
N SER A 29 -24.55 -2.14 -14.82
CA SER A 29 -24.83 -2.73 -16.13
C SER A 29 -23.68 -3.59 -16.66
N LEU A 30 -22.42 -3.26 -16.31
CA LEU A 30 -21.26 -4.09 -16.66
C LEU A 30 -21.28 -5.42 -15.90
N LEU A 31 -21.69 -5.41 -14.62
CA LEU A 31 -21.85 -6.65 -13.85
C LEU A 31 -22.94 -7.54 -14.44
N ASP A 32 -24.05 -6.96 -14.85
CA ASP A 32 -25.15 -7.69 -15.49
C ASP A 32 -24.70 -8.27 -16.84
N GLU A 33 -23.92 -7.54 -17.62
CA GLU A 33 -23.38 -8.01 -18.90
C GLU A 33 -22.49 -9.24 -18.77
N VAL A 34 -21.67 -9.29 -17.72
CA VAL A 34 -20.84 -10.49 -17.44
C VAL A 34 -21.58 -11.57 -16.69
N GLY A 35 -22.88 -11.40 -16.44
CA GLY A 35 -23.73 -12.38 -15.75
C GLY A 35 -23.48 -12.50 -14.25
N TYR A 36 -22.95 -11.44 -13.62
CA TYR A 36 -22.73 -11.42 -12.18
C TYR A 36 -24.04 -11.20 -11.42
N ASP A 37 -24.63 -12.25 -10.93
CA ASP A 37 -25.87 -12.24 -10.12
C ASP A 37 -25.61 -12.75 -8.68
N SER A 38 -24.66 -12.12 -8.00
CA SER A 38 -24.31 -12.46 -6.62
C SER A 38 -24.36 -11.23 -5.71
N LEU A 39 -23.81 -11.38 -4.52
CA LEU A 39 -23.81 -10.38 -3.47
C LEU A 39 -23.00 -9.15 -3.86
N LYS A 40 -23.59 -7.96 -3.75
CA LYS A 40 -22.95 -6.66 -3.97
C LYS A 40 -22.90 -5.91 -2.64
N ILE A 41 -21.70 -5.65 -2.15
CA ILE A 41 -21.44 -4.90 -0.92
C ILE A 41 -20.65 -3.64 -1.25
N THR A 42 -20.96 -2.53 -0.57
CA THR A 42 -20.18 -1.29 -0.69
C THR A 42 -19.07 -1.23 0.33
N ASP A 43 -18.15 -0.32 0.15
CA ASP A 43 -17.20 0.10 1.18
C ASP A 43 -17.94 0.88 2.31
N TRP A 44 -17.24 1.15 3.39
CA TRP A 44 -17.74 1.92 4.53
C TRP A 44 -17.86 3.41 4.19
N GLY A 45 -18.82 4.09 4.83
CA GLY A 45 -19.00 5.53 4.67
C GLY A 45 -19.67 5.98 3.37
N VAL A 46 -20.01 5.06 2.47
CA VAL A 46 -20.65 5.38 1.18
C VAL A 46 -22.01 6.06 1.37
N PHE A 47 -22.80 5.59 2.33
CA PHE A 47 -24.15 6.12 2.59
C PHE A 47 -24.19 7.18 3.68
N GLY A 48 -23.24 7.18 4.58
CA GLY A 48 -23.15 8.00 5.79
C GLY A 48 -22.49 7.23 6.92
N GLY A 49 -22.60 7.71 8.15
CA GLY A 49 -22.18 6.97 9.35
C GLY A 49 -20.77 7.21 9.84
N LEU A 50 -19.91 7.93 9.12
CA LEU A 50 -18.60 8.36 9.58
C LEU A 50 -18.54 9.82 10.03
N GLY A 51 -19.70 10.45 10.25
CA GLY A 51 -19.86 11.84 10.69
C GLY A 51 -20.82 12.65 9.80
N GLU A 52 -21.37 13.73 10.35
CA GLU A 52 -22.42 14.54 9.68
C GLU A 52 -22.02 15.13 8.31
N LYS A 53 -20.73 15.12 7.97
CA LYS A 53 -20.20 15.76 6.75
C LYS A 53 -19.62 14.79 5.73
N THR A 54 -19.59 13.49 6.02
CA THR A 54 -19.00 12.46 5.14
C THR A 54 -20.03 11.69 4.33
N GLY A 55 -21.21 12.20 4.23
CA GLY A 55 -22.29 11.51 3.59
C GLY A 55 -22.25 11.63 2.07
N GLY A 56 -21.99 10.53 1.43
CA GLY A 56 -22.23 10.36 0.02
C GLY A 56 -21.00 10.44 -0.87
N LEU A 57 -21.16 9.86 -2.03
CA LEU A 57 -20.22 9.93 -3.13
C LEU A 57 -20.56 11.15 -4.00
N TRP A 58 -19.66 11.48 -4.92
CA TRP A 58 -19.87 12.58 -5.87
C TRP A 58 -21.24 12.45 -6.57
N GLY A 59 -21.97 13.55 -6.57
CA GLY A 59 -23.33 13.65 -7.11
C GLY A 59 -24.45 13.43 -6.10
N THR A 60 -24.15 12.89 -4.91
CA THR A 60 -25.14 12.61 -3.84
C THR A 60 -25.04 13.55 -2.64
N GLU A 61 -24.28 14.63 -2.74
CA GLU A 61 -23.99 15.57 -1.65
C GLU A 61 -25.26 16.27 -1.12
N SER A 62 -26.24 16.50 -2.00
CA SER A 62 -27.52 17.12 -1.63
C SER A 62 -28.55 16.13 -1.08
N LEU A 63 -28.31 14.83 -1.21
CA LEU A 63 -29.23 13.80 -0.74
C LEU A 63 -29.05 13.56 0.76
N SER A 64 -30.15 13.37 1.45
CA SER A 64 -30.13 12.86 2.84
C SER A 64 -29.64 11.41 2.88
N GLU A 65 -29.20 10.96 4.04
CA GLU A 65 -28.76 9.57 4.22
C GLU A 65 -29.84 8.54 3.82
N PRO A 66 -31.12 8.66 4.22
CA PRO A 66 -32.17 7.77 3.73
C PRO A 66 -32.35 7.79 2.21
N GLU A 67 -32.21 8.93 1.57
CA GLU A 67 -32.29 9.04 0.10
C GLU A 67 -31.13 8.35 -0.59
N ARG A 68 -29.93 8.44 -0.02
CA ARG A 68 -28.76 7.71 -0.52
C ARG A 68 -28.91 6.20 -0.35
N VAL A 69 -29.42 5.74 0.81
CA VAL A 69 -29.71 4.32 1.04
C VAL A 69 -30.76 3.80 0.04
N ALA A 70 -31.83 4.56 -0.17
CA ALA A 70 -32.85 4.22 -1.17
C ALA A 70 -32.26 4.09 -2.58
N LEU A 71 -31.43 5.05 -2.98
CA LEU A 71 -30.76 5.05 -4.28
C LEU A 71 -29.82 3.85 -4.43
N GLY A 72 -29.04 3.50 -3.40
CA GLY A 72 -28.15 2.34 -3.42
C GLY A 72 -28.92 1.03 -3.63
N PHE A 73 -30.04 0.82 -2.95
CA PHE A 73 -30.88 -0.34 -3.15
C PHE A 73 -31.49 -0.37 -4.56
N GLU A 74 -31.96 0.77 -5.04
CA GLU A 74 -32.51 0.92 -6.41
C GLU A 74 -31.46 0.55 -7.47
N ARG A 75 -30.18 0.82 -7.22
CA ARG A 75 -29.05 0.45 -8.09
C ARG A 75 -28.57 -0.99 -7.91
N GLY A 76 -29.08 -1.74 -6.96
CA GLY A 76 -28.79 -3.16 -6.77
C GLY A 76 -27.75 -3.49 -5.72
N VAL A 77 -27.39 -2.55 -4.84
CA VAL A 77 -26.61 -2.83 -3.64
C VAL A 77 -27.37 -3.80 -2.75
N ASN A 78 -26.71 -4.84 -2.24
CA ASN A 78 -27.33 -5.82 -1.36
C ASN A 78 -26.95 -5.64 0.11
N ILE A 79 -25.71 -5.20 0.38
CA ILE A 79 -25.22 -4.92 1.73
C ILE A 79 -24.62 -3.51 1.76
N LEU A 80 -25.02 -2.72 2.74
CA LEU A 80 -24.45 -1.43 3.03
C LEU A 80 -23.22 -1.62 3.93
N GLY A 81 -22.03 -1.38 3.38
CA GLY A 81 -20.78 -1.54 4.11
C GLY A 81 -20.68 -0.60 5.31
N GLY A 82 -20.24 -1.12 6.45
CA GLY A 82 -20.13 -0.37 7.70
C GLY A 82 -21.42 -0.07 8.45
N TYR A 83 -22.58 -0.44 7.90
CA TYR A 83 -23.88 -0.29 8.55
C TYR A 83 -24.14 -1.49 9.47
N GLY A 84 -23.58 -1.44 10.66
CA GLY A 84 -23.76 -2.45 11.69
C GLY A 84 -24.59 -1.93 12.89
N GLY A 85 -25.22 -2.85 13.60
CA GLY A 85 -25.97 -2.52 14.83
C GLY A 85 -27.29 -1.78 14.61
N TYR A 86 -27.81 -1.23 15.71
CA TYR A 86 -29.15 -0.62 15.72
C TYR A 86 -29.26 0.64 14.87
N GLY A 87 -28.20 1.46 14.78
CA GLY A 87 -28.18 2.67 13.94
C GLY A 87 -28.32 2.34 12.44
N GLY A 88 -27.62 1.30 11.97
CA GLY A 88 -27.72 0.87 10.59
C GLY A 88 -29.10 0.34 10.23
N ILE A 89 -29.77 -0.39 11.14
CA ILE A 89 -31.13 -0.86 10.93
C ILE A 89 -32.10 0.33 10.76
N GLY A 90 -31.96 1.38 11.56
CA GLY A 90 -32.76 2.60 11.45
C GLY A 90 -32.61 3.26 10.07
N ALA A 91 -31.37 3.47 9.62
CA ALA A 91 -31.10 4.07 8.31
C ALA A 91 -31.65 3.22 7.14
N ILE A 92 -31.55 1.88 7.25
CA ILE A 92 -32.14 0.98 6.24
C ILE A 92 -33.66 1.09 6.21
N ALA A 93 -34.32 1.14 7.38
CA ALA A 93 -35.79 1.28 7.47
C ALA A 93 -36.27 2.60 6.89
N GLU A 94 -35.59 3.71 7.19
CA GLU A 94 -35.90 5.02 6.62
C GLU A 94 -35.64 5.05 5.12
N GLY A 95 -34.54 4.47 4.65
CA GLY A 95 -34.22 4.32 3.23
C GLY A 95 -35.27 3.50 2.49
N TYR A 96 -35.76 2.40 3.10
CA TYR A 96 -36.88 1.63 2.54
C TYR A 96 -38.16 2.49 2.39
N ASN A 97 -38.50 3.29 3.39
CA ASN A 97 -39.68 4.18 3.32
C ASN A 97 -39.55 5.20 2.17
N VAL A 98 -38.36 5.75 1.98
CA VAL A 98 -38.07 6.65 0.84
C VAL A 98 -38.21 5.92 -0.48
N LEU A 99 -37.63 4.69 -0.59
CA LEU A 99 -37.71 3.87 -1.78
C LEU A 99 -39.16 3.52 -2.11
N ALA A 100 -39.92 3.01 -1.13
CA ALA A 100 -41.32 2.65 -1.30
C ALA A 100 -42.20 3.84 -1.68
N GLY A 101 -41.91 5.04 -1.14
CA GLY A 101 -42.56 6.27 -1.54
C GLY A 101 -42.27 6.69 -2.98
N ARG A 102 -41.11 6.32 -3.51
CA ARG A 102 -40.64 6.67 -4.85
C ARG A 102 -41.15 5.71 -5.92
N ILE A 103 -41.06 4.40 -5.69
CA ILE A 103 -41.35 3.37 -6.71
C ILE A 103 -42.53 2.46 -6.36
N GLY A 104 -43.12 2.60 -5.17
CA GLY A 104 -44.18 1.74 -4.64
C GLY A 104 -43.67 0.61 -3.75
N GLU A 105 -44.51 0.16 -2.82
CA GLU A 105 -44.16 -0.87 -1.84
C GLU A 105 -43.86 -2.23 -2.48
N GLU A 106 -44.58 -2.61 -3.53
CA GLU A 106 -44.40 -3.91 -4.19
C GLU A 106 -43.00 -4.02 -4.81
N GLU A 107 -42.58 -3.02 -5.55
CA GLU A 107 -41.25 -2.95 -6.19
C GLU A 107 -40.16 -2.83 -5.16
N ALA A 108 -40.32 -1.97 -4.15
CA ALA A 108 -39.34 -1.82 -3.07
C ALA A 108 -39.13 -3.14 -2.31
N ASN A 109 -40.23 -3.88 -2.02
CA ASN A 109 -40.14 -5.21 -1.41
C ASN A 109 -39.42 -6.23 -2.31
N ALA A 110 -39.64 -6.19 -3.62
CA ALA A 110 -38.96 -7.07 -4.57
C ALA A 110 -37.43 -6.83 -4.54
N ILE A 111 -36.98 -5.57 -4.53
CA ILE A 111 -35.57 -5.20 -4.45
C ILE A 111 -34.92 -5.70 -3.14
N LEU A 112 -35.53 -5.44 -1.99
CA LEU A 112 -35.00 -5.87 -0.71
C LEU A 112 -35.02 -7.41 -0.56
N THR A 113 -36.07 -8.05 -1.09
CA THR A 113 -36.14 -9.50 -1.13
C THR A 113 -35.01 -10.11 -1.97
N LYS A 114 -34.70 -9.52 -3.12
CA LYS A 114 -33.56 -9.95 -3.93
C LYS A 114 -32.22 -9.74 -3.22
N ALA A 115 -32.05 -8.63 -2.51
CA ALA A 115 -30.84 -8.35 -1.72
C ALA A 115 -30.66 -9.41 -0.61
N ALA A 116 -31.72 -9.70 0.14
CA ALA A 116 -31.72 -10.75 1.17
C ALA A 116 -31.48 -12.14 0.58
N TYR A 117 -32.10 -12.46 -0.56
CA TYR A 117 -31.90 -13.71 -1.27
C TYR A 117 -30.42 -13.91 -1.65
N ASN A 118 -29.79 -12.90 -2.26
CA ASN A 118 -28.40 -12.98 -2.65
C ASN A 118 -27.48 -13.23 -1.44
N TYR A 119 -27.77 -12.58 -0.30
CA TYR A 119 -27.02 -12.79 0.93
C TYR A 119 -27.18 -14.23 1.47
N ILE A 120 -28.41 -14.71 1.53
CA ILE A 120 -28.72 -16.08 2.03
C ILE A 120 -28.09 -17.14 1.12
N VAL A 121 -28.14 -16.97 -0.19
CA VAL A 121 -27.52 -17.91 -1.14
C VAL A 121 -26.01 -18.03 -0.91
N VAL A 122 -25.33 -16.94 -0.65
CA VAL A 122 -23.89 -16.99 -0.31
C VAL A 122 -23.65 -17.75 0.99
N MET A 123 -24.47 -17.52 2.03
CA MET A 123 -24.38 -18.28 3.29
C MET A 123 -24.64 -19.77 3.11
N MET A 124 -25.63 -20.13 2.27
CA MET A 124 -25.92 -21.52 1.95
C MET A 124 -24.76 -22.17 1.17
N ASN A 125 -24.21 -21.49 0.19
CA ASN A 125 -23.07 -21.99 -0.59
C ASN A 125 -21.82 -22.20 0.27
N LEU A 126 -21.66 -21.43 1.35
CA LEU A 126 -20.61 -21.59 2.35
C LEU A 126 -20.91 -22.69 3.38
N GLY A 127 -22.09 -23.35 3.31
CA GLY A 127 -22.49 -24.38 4.26
C GLY A 127 -22.81 -23.86 5.68
N MET A 128 -23.06 -22.54 5.83
CA MET A 128 -23.23 -21.92 7.15
C MET A 128 -24.54 -22.39 7.86
N PHE A 129 -25.51 -22.91 7.12
CA PHE A 129 -26.76 -23.46 7.69
C PHE A 129 -26.59 -24.89 8.16
N GLU A 130 -25.77 -25.66 7.45
CA GLU A 130 -25.45 -27.05 7.79
C GLU A 130 -24.43 -27.13 8.91
N GLN A 131 -23.52 -26.18 8.96
CA GLN A 131 -22.43 -26.15 9.93
C GLN A 131 -22.21 -24.72 10.48
N PRO A 132 -23.14 -24.25 11.33
CA PRO A 132 -23.14 -22.87 11.83
C PRO A 132 -22.01 -22.57 12.85
N TYR A 133 -21.37 -23.62 13.37
CA TYR A 133 -20.27 -23.49 14.34
C TYR A 133 -18.98 -24.03 13.77
N ASN A 134 -17.89 -23.32 14.01
CA ASN A 134 -16.55 -23.76 13.65
C ASN A 134 -16.08 -24.86 14.62
N ASP A 135 -15.52 -25.92 14.05
CA ASP A 135 -14.69 -26.86 14.81
C ASP A 135 -13.27 -26.33 14.89
N SER A 136 -12.90 -25.79 16.04
CA SER A 136 -11.56 -25.19 16.23
C SER A 136 -10.44 -26.22 16.05
N ALA A 137 -10.63 -27.45 16.52
CA ALA A 137 -9.61 -28.50 16.38
C ALA A 137 -9.42 -28.89 14.91
N TYR A 138 -10.50 -28.95 14.13
CA TYR A 138 -10.40 -29.16 12.70
C TYR A 138 -9.74 -27.99 12.00
N ALA A 139 -10.14 -26.75 12.32
CA ALA A 139 -9.53 -25.55 11.74
C ALA A 139 -8.02 -25.50 12.03
N ASP A 140 -7.60 -25.76 13.27
CA ASP A 140 -6.20 -25.81 13.65
C ASP A 140 -5.44 -26.91 12.89
N SER A 141 -6.06 -28.07 12.69
CA SER A 141 -5.45 -29.17 11.94
C SER A 141 -5.17 -28.85 10.47
N ILE A 142 -5.93 -27.93 9.89
CA ILE A 142 -5.75 -27.47 8.51
C ILE A 142 -4.79 -26.27 8.46
N ILE A 143 -5.07 -25.23 9.25
CA ILE A 143 -4.32 -23.95 9.19
C ILE A 143 -2.85 -24.16 9.63
N PHE A 144 -2.62 -24.95 10.66
CA PHE A 144 -1.29 -25.25 11.18
C PHE A 144 -0.74 -26.62 10.72
N SER A 145 -1.32 -27.19 9.66
CA SER A 145 -0.79 -28.42 9.09
C SER A 145 0.63 -28.25 8.57
N GLN A 146 1.39 -29.32 8.51
CA GLN A 146 2.74 -29.30 7.94
C GLN A 146 2.71 -28.84 6.47
N ASP A 147 1.73 -29.27 5.70
CA ASP A 147 1.60 -28.90 4.28
C ASP A 147 1.26 -27.42 4.12
N ALA A 148 0.36 -26.86 4.95
CA ALA A 148 0.05 -25.43 4.92
C ALA A 148 1.28 -24.58 5.29
N ASN A 149 2.03 -24.97 6.31
CA ASN A 149 3.25 -24.29 6.70
C ASN A 149 4.32 -24.37 5.61
N ALA A 150 4.51 -25.56 5.01
CA ALA A 150 5.47 -25.74 3.91
C ALA A 150 5.08 -24.90 2.67
N PHE A 151 3.80 -24.86 2.32
CA PHE A 151 3.29 -24.01 1.23
C PHE A 151 3.47 -22.52 1.53
N GLY A 152 3.17 -22.09 2.76
CA GLY A 152 3.38 -20.72 3.21
C GLY A 152 4.85 -20.32 3.12
N GLN A 153 5.75 -21.20 3.55
CA GLN A 153 7.19 -21.00 3.48
C GLN A 153 7.67 -20.86 2.03
N GLU A 154 7.30 -21.80 1.16
CA GLU A 154 7.64 -21.77 -0.26
C GLU A 154 7.13 -20.48 -0.94
N THR A 155 5.92 -20.06 -0.55
CA THR A 155 5.33 -18.80 -1.08
C THR A 155 6.15 -17.58 -0.62
N GLN A 156 6.58 -17.53 0.63
CA GLN A 156 7.44 -16.46 1.11
C GLN A 156 8.79 -16.43 0.38
N ASP A 157 9.41 -17.59 0.15
CA ASP A 157 10.67 -17.70 -0.59
C ASP A 157 10.53 -17.14 -2.00
N LYS A 158 9.48 -17.56 -2.71
CA LYS A 158 9.19 -17.09 -4.07
C LYS A 158 8.82 -15.60 -4.15
N SER A 159 8.46 -14.96 -3.03
CA SER A 159 8.07 -13.55 -2.99
C SER A 159 9.24 -12.59 -2.77
N VAL A 160 10.39 -13.07 -2.32
CA VAL A 160 11.59 -12.24 -2.15
C VAL A 160 12.27 -12.03 -3.49
N VAL A 161 12.55 -10.76 -3.80
CA VAL A 161 13.24 -10.34 -5.01
C VAL A 161 14.69 -10.01 -4.68
N MET A 162 15.65 -10.65 -5.33
CA MET A 162 17.04 -10.21 -5.31
C MET A 162 17.24 -9.26 -6.50
N ILE A 163 17.69 -8.02 -6.25
CA ILE A 163 17.89 -7.03 -7.31
C ILE A 163 19.37 -6.72 -7.53
N LYS A 164 20.25 -7.08 -6.59
CA LYS A 164 21.70 -6.93 -6.67
C LYS A 164 22.39 -8.10 -6.00
N ASN A 165 23.47 -8.57 -6.62
CA ASN A 165 24.41 -9.53 -6.03
C ASN A 165 25.76 -9.41 -6.74
N ASP A 166 26.72 -8.77 -6.12
CA ASP A 166 28.06 -8.55 -6.66
C ASP A 166 28.96 -9.80 -6.52
N GLY A 167 28.35 -10.99 -6.61
CA GLY A 167 29.05 -12.27 -6.53
C GLY A 167 29.27 -12.77 -5.11
N VAL A 168 28.67 -12.13 -4.11
CA VAL A 168 28.78 -12.50 -2.68
C VAL A 168 28.07 -13.82 -2.37
N LEU A 169 26.86 -13.95 -2.87
CA LEU A 169 26.02 -15.13 -2.66
C LEU A 169 26.02 -16.01 -3.91
N THR A 170 26.44 -17.28 -3.74
CA THR A 170 26.61 -18.25 -4.84
C THR A 170 25.51 -19.31 -4.88
N GLY A 171 24.62 -19.34 -3.88
CA GLY A 171 23.64 -20.41 -3.73
C GLY A 171 24.20 -21.71 -3.15
N GLU A 172 25.48 -21.77 -2.86
CA GLU A 172 26.08 -22.93 -2.17
C GLU A 172 25.60 -22.98 -0.72
N ALA A 173 25.05 -24.13 -0.33
CA ALA A 173 24.56 -24.33 1.03
C ALA A 173 25.70 -24.24 2.06
N LYS A 174 25.56 -23.35 3.02
CA LYS A 174 26.49 -23.21 4.14
C LYS A 174 26.17 -24.25 5.22
N THR A 175 27.19 -24.94 5.69
CA THR A 175 27.08 -25.98 6.73
C THR A 175 27.35 -25.44 8.13
N GLU A 176 28.08 -24.33 8.22
CA GLU A 176 28.37 -23.63 9.49
C GLU A 176 27.47 -22.41 9.63
N LYS A 177 27.21 -22.02 10.85
CA LYS A 177 26.41 -20.85 11.19
C LYS A 177 27.26 -19.59 11.04
N PRO A 178 27.02 -18.75 10.03
CA PRO A 178 27.81 -17.54 9.84
C PRO A 178 27.57 -16.53 10.95
N LYS A 179 28.55 -15.65 11.17
CA LYS A 179 28.44 -14.52 12.07
C LYS A 179 28.03 -13.29 11.30
N VAL A 180 26.97 -12.57 11.76
CA VAL A 180 26.46 -11.38 11.10
C VAL A 180 26.35 -10.19 12.05
N TYR A 181 26.66 -9.00 11.55
CA TYR A 181 26.33 -7.77 12.25
C TYR A 181 24.99 -7.21 11.73
N VAL A 182 24.08 -6.90 12.64
CA VAL A 182 22.78 -6.31 12.36
C VAL A 182 22.66 -4.99 13.09
N PRO A 183 22.83 -3.85 12.41
CA PRO A 183 22.69 -2.54 13.02
C PRO A 183 21.25 -2.23 13.40
N TYR A 184 21.06 -1.48 14.48
CA TYR A 184 19.76 -0.92 14.82
C TYR A 184 19.47 0.32 13.96
N VAL A 185 18.22 0.50 13.62
CA VAL A 185 17.70 1.65 12.88
C VAL A 185 16.87 2.52 13.81
N TYR A 186 17.00 3.83 13.64
CA TYR A 186 16.19 4.80 14.36
C TYR A 186 14.91 5.11 13.58
N SER A 187 13.79 5.12 14.27
CA SER A 187 12.53 5.60 13.73
C SER A 187 12.00 6.70 14.64
N THR A 188 11.51 7.79 14.06
CA THR A 188 10.79 8.83 14.80
C THR A 188 9.44 8.34 15.30
N GLY A 189 8.96 7.22 14.78
CA GLY A 189 7.62 6.71 15.04
C GLY A 189 6.51 7.54 14.39
N PHE A 190 6.86 8.56 13.59
CA PHE A 190 5.89 9.36 12.88
C PHE A 190 5.05 8.48 11.94
N SER A 191 3.76 8.67 11.97
CA SER A 191 2.86 8.04 11.03
C SER A 191 1.78 9.01 10.59
N ALA A 192 1.42 8.96 9.32
CA ALA A 192 0.25 9.63 8.80
C ALA A 192 -0.66 8.56 8.18
N ASN A 193 -1.81 8.38 8.79
CA ASN A 193 -2.80 7.41 8.35
C ASN A 193 -4.10 8.14 8.05
N TRP A 194 -4.69 7.86 6.89
CA TRP A 194 -5.93 8.50 6.44
C TRP A 194 -7.10 8.29 7.43
N MET A 195 -7.10 7.19 8.18
CA MET A 195 -8.16 6.84 9.12
C MET A 195 -7.88 7.38 10.53
N MET A 196 -6.63 7.32 10.98
CA MET A 196 -6.24 7.66 12.36
C MET A 196 -5.65 9.07 12.48
N GLY A 197 -5.42 9.76 11.37
CA GLY A 197 -4.79 11.07 11.34
C GLY A 197 -3.26 11.01 11.44
N VAL A 198 -2.66 12.13 11.86
CA VAL A 198 -1.22 12.25 12.07
C VAL A 198 -0.88 11.90 13.51
N SER A 199 0.14 11.08 13.70
CA SER A 199 0.76 10.81 15.00
C SER A 199 2.24 11.15 14.91
N GLU A 200 2.73 11.97 15.84
CA GLU A 200 4.17 12.18 16.01
C GLU A 200 4.90 10.89 16.41
N GLY A 201 4.13 9.91 16.88
CA GLY A 201 4.64 8.60 17.26
C GLY A 201 5.57 8.62 18.47
N THR A 202 6.11 7.45 18.74
CA THR A 202 7.13 7.28 19.78
C THR A 202 8.44 6.87 19.12
N PRO A 203 9.49 7.68 19.20
CA PRO A 203 10.79 7.34 18.66
C PRO A 203 11.30 6.03 19.23
N SER A 204 11.96 5.22 18.42
CA SER A 204 12.45 3.90 18.80
C SER A 204 13.71 3.50 18.04
N TRP A 205 14.47 2.58 18.64
CA TRP A 205 15.55 1.86 17.99
C TRP A 205 15.14 0.41 17.79
N THR A 206 15.22 -0.09 16.57
CA THR A 206 14.89 -1.47 16.23
C THR A 206 15.94 -2.09 15.30
N PRO A 207 16.14 -3.40 15.31
CA PRO A 207 17.12 -4.04 14.43
C PRO A 207 16.66 -4.12 12.95
N GLY A 208 15.45 -3.67 12.62
CA GLY A 208 14.88 -3.75 11.27
C GLY A 208 14.57 -5.18 10.79
N LEU A 209 15.07 -6.21 11.47
CA LEU A 209 14.88 -7.64 11.22
C LEU A 209 14.56 -8.36 12.51
N ASP A 210 13.88 -9.50 12.44
CA ASP A 210 13.57 -10.33 13.60
C ASP A 210 14.81 -11.08 14.08
N LEU A 211 15.38 -10.63 15.22
CA LEU A 211 16.59 -11.22 15.80
C LEU A 211 16.39 -12.66 16.30
N ASP A 212 15.18 -13.01 16.77
CA ASP A 212 14.88 -14.37 17.24
C ASP A 212 14.86 -15.34 16.05
N VAL A 213 14.38 -14.88 14.90
CA VAL A 213 14.47 -15.63 13.65
C VAL A 213 15.91 -15.72 13.18
N LEU A 214 16.63 -14.60 13.10
CA LEU A 214 18.05 -14.60 12.68
C LEU A 214 18.91 -15.47 13.56
N GLY A 215 18.68 -15.47 14.87
CA GLY A 215 19.39 -16.29 15.83
C GLY A 215 19.31 -17.80 15.59
N LYS A 216 18.34 -18.27 14.79
CA LYS A 216 18.29 -19.69 14.35
C LYS A 216 19.35 -20.01 13.29
N TYR A 217 19.73 -19.02 12.49
CA TYR A 217 20.56 -19.15 11.31
C TYR A 217 21.97 -18.58 11.45
N PHE A 218 22.14 -17.55 12.29
CA PHE A 218 23.38 -16.78 12.41
C PHE A 218 23.79 -16.59 13.88
N ASP A 219 25.09 -16.37 14.08
CA ASP A 219 25.61 -15.77 15.28
C ASP A 219 25.54 -14.25 15.13
N VAL A 220 24.62 -13.59 15.86
CA VAL A 220 24.24 -12.20 15.63
C VAL A 220 25.01 -11.27 16.57
N VAL A 221 25.65 -10.26 15.99
CA VAL A 221 26.20 -9.08 16.68
C VAL A 221 25.29 -7.90 16.42
N THR A 222 24.99 -7.11 17.43
CA THR A 222 24.13 -5.93 17.32
C THR A 222 24.71 -4.72 18.03
N ASP A 223 24.14 -3.55 17.76
CA ASP A 223 24.31 -2.37 18.59
C ASP A 223 23.71 -2.56 19.99
N THR A 224 24.05 -1.66 20.91
CA THR A 224 23.47 -1.63 22.25
C THR A 224 22.62 -0.37 22.41
N VAL A 225 21.33 -0.56 22.68
CA VAL A 225 20.40 0.55 22.94
C VAL A 225 20.42 0.88 24.42
N GLY A 226 20.69 2.15 24.74
CA GLY A 226 20.69 2.68 26.11
C GLY A 226 19.28 2.98 26.63
N ALA A 227 19.22 3.65 27.77
CA ALA A 227 17.95 4.20 28.26
C ALA A 227 17.56 5.45 27.45
N ALA A 228 16.27 5.68 27.23
CA ALA A 228 15.78 6.87 26.57
C ALA A 228 16.11 8.14 27.38
N THR A 229 16.68 9.15 26.76
CA THR A 229 17.13 10.40 27.39
C THR A 229 16.43 11.65 26.91
N GLY A 230 15.53 11.55 25.92
CA GLY A 230 14.80 12.68 25.38
C GLY A 230 13.67 13.19 26.30
N GLU A 231 13.00 14.23 25.86
CA GLU A 231 11.87 14.80 26.58
C GLU A 231 10.74 13.77 26.77
N ALA A 232 10.06 13.84 27.91
CA ALA A 232 8.94 12.96 28.19
C ALA A 232 7.79 13.17 27.21
N GLY A 233 7.23 12.07 26.72
CA GLY A 233 6.01 12.09 25.94
C GLY A 233 4.76 12.40 26.77
N ALA A 234 3.60 12.35 26.13
CA ALA A 234 2.31 12.56 26.81
C ALA A 234 2.01 11.49 27.89
N ASP A 235 2.63 10.33 27.77
CA ASP A 235 2.59 9.22 28.75
C ASP A 235 3.54 9.38 29.93
N GLY A 236 4.33 10.46 29.96
CA GLY A 236 5.30 10.77 31.00
C GLY A 236 6.62 9.98 30.89
N ASN A 237 6.80 9.15 29.86
CA ASN A 237 8.02 8.40 29.64
C ASN A 237 9.00 9.19 28.75
N PRO A 238 10.32 9.13 29.02
CA PRO A 238 11.33 9.70 28.13
C PRO A 238 11.24 9.07 26.73
N LYS A 239 11.38 9.90 25.70
CA LYS A 239 11.49 9.44 24.31
C LYS A 239 12.93 9.08 23.97
N PHE A 240 13.12 8.12 23.07
CA PHE A 240 14.45 7.85 22.52
C PHE A 240 14.93 9.00 21.64
N THR A 241 16.23 9.27 21.71
CA THR A 241 16.95 10.18 20.83
C THR A 241 17.92 9.40 19.95
N LYS A 242 18.52 10.07 18.98
CA LYS A 242 19.57 9.46 18.14
C LYS A 242 20.86 9.12 18.92
N ASP A 243 21.07 9.70 20.10
CA ASP A 243 22.24 9.49 20.95
C ASP A 243 22.08 8.31 21.92
N ASP A 244 20.88 7.72 22.02
CA ASP A 244 20.60 6.63 22.97
C ASP A 244 21.03 5.25 22.46
N ILE A 245 22.05 5.21 21.61
CA ILE A 245 22.62 3.99 21.06
C ILE A 245 24.14 4.00 21.14
N THR A 246 24.70 2.84 21.43
CA THR A 246 26.13 2.57 21.26
C THR A 246 26.27 1.64 20.06
N ARG A 247 26.85 2.16 18.99
CA ARG A 247 27.11 1.42 17.76
C ARG A 247 28.23 0.41 17.97
N ALA A 248 28.10 -0.78 17.40
CA ALA A 248 29.21 -1.71 17.32
C ALA A 248 30.36 -1.13 16.52
N THR A 249 31.55 -1.33 17.01
CA THR A 249 32.80 -0.86 16.39
C THR A 249 33.30 -1.82 15.31
N ALA A 250 34.19 -1.35 14.43
CA ALA A 250 34.84 -2.19 13.43
C ALA A 250 35.58 -3.40 14.07
N GLU A 251 36.12 -3.25 15.27
CA GLU A 251 36.79 -4.36 16.02
C GLU A 251 35.77 -5.42 16.48
N GLU A 252 34.59 -5.01 16.92
CA GLU A 252 33.53 -5.93 17.39
C GLU A 252 32.90 -6.72 16.24
N ILE A 253 32.83 -6.14 15.05
CA ILE A 253 32.33 -6.81 13.85
C ILE A 253 33.43 -7.54 13.08
N ALA A 254 34.68 -7.35 13.42
CA ALA A 254 35.78 -8.08 12.79
C ALA A 254 35.55 -9.60 12.92
N GLY A 255 35.54 -10.29 11.79
CA GLY A 255 35.21 -11.71 11.71
C GLY A 255 33.71 -12.01 11.58
N CYS A 256 32.87 -11.01 11.34
CA CYS A 256 31.55 -11.25 10.75
C CYS A 256 31.72 -11.64 9.28
N ASP A 257 30.88 -12.56 8.83
CA ASP A 257 30.81 -12.97 7.41
C ASP A 257 30.03 -11.95 6.58
N TYR A 258 29.07 -11.27 7.20
CA TYR A 258 28.19 -10.29 6.57
C TYR A 258 27.79 -9.17 7.54
N VAL A 259 27.53 -8.00 6.96
CA VAL A 259 26.69 -6.96 7.58
C VAL A 259 25.29 -7.06 6.96
N LEU A 260 24.26 -7.22 7.77
CA LEU A 260 22.89 -7.43 7.32
C LEU A 260 21.98 -6.30 7.85
N VAL A 261 21.58 -5.39 6.97
CA VAL A 261 20.80 -4.20 7.32
C VAL A 261 19.33 -4.40 6.95
N GLY A 262 18.46 -4.43 7.95
CA GLY A 262 17.01 -4.43 7.76
C GLY A 262 16.49 -3.01 7.57
N MET A 263 15.82 -2.74 6.44
CA MET A 263 15.35 -1.41 6.08
C MET A 263 13.88 -1.44 5.66
N THR A 264 13.18 -0.33 5.82
CA THR A 264 11.95 -0.06 5.09
C THR A 264 12.27 0.89 3.94
N GLY A 265 11.58 0.73 2.81
CA GLY A 265 11.73 1.64 1.67
C GLY A 265 11.49 3.09 2.06
N ALA A 266 12.08 4.03 1.33
CA ALA A 266 11.94 5.45 1.60
C ALA A 266 10.46 5.84 1.70
N TYR A 267 10.09 6.45 2.80
CA TYR A 267 8.73 6.82 3.12
C TYR A 267 8.66 8.25 3.60
N SER A 268 8.15 9.16 2.77
CA SER A 268 7.69 10.44 3.26
C SER A 268 6.18 10.37 3.50
N ALA A 269 5.79 10.76 4.67
CA ALA A 269 4.40 10.94 5.00
C ALA A 269 3.85 12.15 4.25
N SER A 270 3.29 11.92 3.08
CA SER A 270 2.44 12.94 2.48
C SER A 270 1.18 13.08 3.32
N TYR A 271 1.06 14.16 4.04
CA TYR A 271 -0.11 14.46 4.83
C TYR A 271 -1.12 15.24 4.01
N ASN A 272 -2.33 14.74 3.96
CA ASN A 272 -3.46 15.42 3.35
C ASN A 272 -4.51 15.74 4.42
N SER A 273 -4.57 17.00 4.83
CA SER A 273 -5.55 17.49 5.83
C SER A 273 -7.01 17.27 5.41
N HIS A 274 -7.29 17.09 4.11
CA HIS A 274 -8.64 16.78 3.63
C HIS A 274 -9.15 15.42 4.11
N LEU A 275 -8.26 14.45 4.27
CA LEU A 275 -8.66 13.15 4.82
C LEU A 275 -9.04 13.26 6.28
N GLN A 276 -8.35 14.10 7.08
CA GLN A 276 -8.79 14.39 8.45
C GLN A 276 -10.15 15.10 8.50
N ALA A 277 -10.40 16.04 7.59
CA ALA A 277 -11.70 16.71 7.50
C ALA A 277 -12.84 15.76 7.14
N ALA A 278 -12.55 14.70 6.37
CA ALA A 278 -13.52 13.65 6.06
C ALA A 278 -13.97 12.87 7.30
N PHE A 279 -13.15 12.82 8.36
CA PHE A 279 -13.46 12.13 9.62
C PHE A 279 -13.89 13.05 10.77
N GLY A 280 -14.43 14.24 10.46
CA GLY A 280 -15.08 15.10 11.43
C GLY A 280 -14.21 16.23 12.01
N ALA A 281 -12.98 16.42 11.56
CA ALA A 281 -12.23 17.63 11.84
C ALA A 281 -12.86 18.84 11.10
N PRO A 282 -12.78 20.06 11.63
CA PRO A 282 -13.26 21.23 10.89
C PRO A 282 -12.54 21.33 9.54
N ARG A 283 -13.31 21.42 8.48
CA ARG A 283 -12.80 21.58 7.12
C ARG A 283 -12.41 23.04 6.92
N ASP A 284 -11.28 23.44 7.46
CA ASP A 284 -10.67 24.71 7.12
C ASP A 284 -9.79 24.51 5.88
N LEU A 285 -10.27 25.01 4.77
CA LEU A 285 -9.57 24.95 3.48
C LEU A 285 -8.73 26.20 3.22
N THR A 286 -8.67 27.13 4.19
CA THR A 286 -7.73 28.25 4.13
C THR A 286 -6.32 27.70 4.41
N GLY A 287 -5.38 27.95 3.53
CA GLY A 287 -4.00 27.43 3.66
C GLY A 287 -3.79 26.00 3.16
N ILE A 288 -4.66 25.46 2.31
CA ILE A 288 -4.49 24.12 1.69
C ILE A 288 -3.10 23.94 1.11
N ASP A 289 -2.52 24.97 0.53
CA ASP A 289 -1.19 24.92 -0.06
C ASP A 289 -0.08 24.66 0.98
N GLU A 290 -0.31 24.88 2.27
CA GLU A 290 0.66 24.65 3.33
C GLU A 290 0.71 23.16 3.77
N PHE A 291 -0.34 22.36 3.47
CA PHE A 291 -0.49 21.00 3.96
C PHE A 291 -0.23 19.92 2.92
N TYR A 292 0.06 20.30 1.68
CA TYR A 292 0.44 19.36 0.64
C TYR A 292 1.96 19.25 0.57
N TYR A 293 2.49 18.20 1.18
CA TYR A 293 3.88 17.81 0.98
C TYR A 293 3.95 16.82 -0.18
N PRO A 294 4.93 16.96 -1.10
CA PRO A 294 5.12 15.98 -2.14
C PRO A 294 5.49 14.63 -1.50
N PRO A 295 4.91 13.52 -1.95
CA PRO A 295 5.41 12.22 -1.54
C PRO A 295 6.84 12.10 -2.06
N SER A 296 7.82 11.85 -1.17
CA SER A 296 9.17 11.53 -1.57
C SER A 296 9.37 10.02 -1.58
N LEU A 297 10.03 9.52 -2.59
CA LEU A 297 10.47 8.13 -2.69
C LEU A 297 11.98 8.00 -2.48
N GLN A 298 12.61 9.03 -1.92
CA GLN A 298 13.98 9.02 -1.45
C GLN A 298 14.04 9.39 0.03
N TYR A 299 15.11 8.99 0.74
CA TYR A 299 15.27 9.28 2.17
C TYR A 299 15.64 10.71 2.44
N ALA A 300 16.50 11.31 1.58
CA ALA A 300 16.88 12.70 1.70
C ALA A 300 15.73 13.64 1.33
N GLU A 301 15.87 14.89 1.79
CA GLU A 301 14.96 15.97 1.44
C GLU A 301 14.85 16.14 -0.08
N TYR A 302 13.65 16.44 -0.56
CA TYR A 302 13.36 16.64 -1.97
C TYR A 302 12.50 17.88 -2.17
N THR A 303 12.85 18.70 -3.16
CA THR A 303 12.04 19.84 -3.61
C THR A 303 11.45 19.54 -4.98
N ALA A 304 10.13 19.55 -5.09
CA ALA A 304 9.40 19.20 -6.30
C ALA A 304 9.42 20.34 -7.34
N ASP A 305 10.63 20.77 -7.77
CA ASP A 305 10.79 21.89 -8.70
C ASP A 305 10.30 21.58 -10.11
N THR A 306 10.34 20.30 -10.49
CA THR A 306 9.95 19.80 -11.82
C THR A 306 8.51 19.30 -11.88
N ALA A 307 7.83 19.28 -10.75
CA ALA A 307 6.42 18.86 -10.69
C ALA A 307 5.54 19.70 -11.61
N ARG A 308 4.47 19.08 -12.13
CA ARG A 308 3.51 19.75 -13.01
C ARG A 308 2.82 20.93 -12.32
N ASP A 309 2.55 21.95 -13.09
CA ASP A 309 1.91 23.18 -12.66
C ASP A 309 0.73 23.52 -13.61
N PRO A 310 -0.48 23.73 -13.12
CA PRO A 310 -1.04 23.29 -11.85
C PRO A 310 -1.62 21.87 -11.92
N SER A 311 -1.52 21.10 -10.85
CA SER A 311 -2.32 19.90 -10.68
C SER A 311 -3.69 20.29 -10.13
N ILE A 312 -4.74 20.13 -10.92
CA ILE A 312 -6.11 20.46 -10.51
C ILE A 312 -6.84 19.17 -10.21
N SER A 313 -7.16 18.92 -8.93
CA SER A 313 -8.04 17.82 -8.58
C SER A 313 -9.52 18.22 -8.80
N GLY A 314 -10.34 17.20 -9.08
CA GLY A 314 -11.76 17.43 -9.42
C GLY A 314 -12.66 17.88 -8.28
N ASN A 315 -12.19 17.92 -7.03
CA ASN A 315 -13.03 18.35 -5.92
C ASN A 315 -13.29 19.84 -6.00
N THR A 316 -14.57 20.19 -6.04
CA THR A 316 -15.02 21.55 -5.83
C THR A 316 -15.50 21.70 -4.41
N VAL A 317 -14.85 22.57 -3.67
CA VAL A 317 -15.43 23.11 -2.44
C VAL A 317 -15.93 24.49 -2.81
N ASP A 318 -17.20 24.75 -2.61
CA ASP A 318 -17.84 26.02 -2.96
C ASP A 318 -17.66 26.44 -4.44
N GLY A 319 -17.53 25.46 -5.34
CA GLY A 319 -17.39 25.69 -6.76
C GLY A 319 -15.97 26.03 -7.25
N ALA A 320 -14.98 26.11 -6.36
CA ALA A 320 -13.59 26.35 -6.73
C ALA A 320 -12.82 25.02 -6.86
N LYS A 321 -12.05 24.86 -7.92
CA LYS A 321 -11.13 23.73 -8.07
C LYS A 321 -9.88 23.95 -7.22
N GLU A 322 -9.49 22.94 -6.47
CA GLU A 322 -8.27 22.98 -5.67
C GLU A 322 -7.04 22.79 -6.56
N ASN A 323 -6.05 23.65 -6.36
CA ASN A 323 -4.72 23.42 -6.92
C ASN A 323 -3.92 22.53 -5.97
N ARG A 324 -3.60 21.32 -6.41
CA ARG A 324 -2.80 20.32 -5.66
C ARG A 324 -1.39 20.17 -6.22
N SER A 325 -0.87 21.17 -6.91
CA SER A 325 0.50 21.13 -7.41
C SER A 325 1.51 21.02 -6.26
N TYR A 326 2.46 20.14 -6.43
CA TYR A 326 3.61 20.02 -5.54
C TYR A 326 4.78 20.95 -5.93
N LYS A 327 4.68 21.64 -7.08
CA LYS A 327 5.78 22.43 -7.63
C LYS A 327 6.35 23.42 -6.63
N GLY A 328 7.66 23.34 -6.42
CA GLY A 328 8.39 24.18 -5.49
C GLY A 328 8.17 23.87 -4.01
N LYS A 329 7.40 22.83 -3.67
CA LYS A 329 7.20 22.36 -2.29
C LYS A 329 8.26 21.35 -1.92
N THR A 330 8.67 21.35 -0.66
CA THR A 330 9.70 20.47 -0.13
C THR A 330 9.11 19.36 0.68
N ALA A 331 9.48 18.11 0.37
CA ALA A 331 9.29 16.97 1.25
C ALA A 331 10.46 16.91 2.23
N PRO A 332 10.23 16.96 3.55
CA PRO A 332 11.32 16.88 4.52
C PRO A 332 11.98 15.50 4.47
N ALA A 333 13.24 15.45 4.90
CA ALA A 333 13.90 14.19 5.23
C ALA A 333 13.11 13.46 6.32
N ASP A 334 12.90 12.15 6.14
CA ASP A 334 11.72 11.50 6.63
C ASP A 334 11.79 10.75 7.95
N ALA A 335 10.62 10.24 8.33
CA ALA A 335 10.41 9.41 9.50
C ALA A 335 11.33 8.18 9.54
N ASN A 336 11.72 7.65 8.39
CA ASN A 336 12.62 6.50 8.28
C ASN A 336 14.02 6.83 7.71
N TYR A 337 14.43 8.09 7.71
CA TYR A 337 15.80 8.48 7.32
C TYR A 337 16.87 7.76 8.15
N GLY A 338 16.58 7.42 9.41
CA GLY A 338 17.46 6.62 10.26
C GLY A 338 17.82 5.24 9.70
N HIS A 339 17.04 4.70 8.75
CA HIS A 339 17.40 3.48 8.04
C HIS A 339 18.58 3.70 7.09
N LEU A 340 18.60 4.82 6.38
CA LEU A 340 19.74 5.20 5.55
C LEU A 340 20.97 5.49 6.41
N GLU A 341 20.82 6.20 7.54
CA GLU A 341 21.93 6.48 8.46
C GLU A 341 22.53 5.17 9.00
N ALA A 342 21.72 4.17 9.31
CA ALA A 342 22.20 2.87 9.75
C ALA A 342 22.97 2.12 8.65
N LEU A 343 22.51 2.18 7.41
CA LEU A 343 23.20 1.60 6.26
C LEU A 343 24.52 2.31 5.99
N GLN A 344 24.54 3.64 6.01
CA GLN A 344 25.75 4.43 5.82
C GLN A 344 26.81 4.11 6.87
N TYR A 345 26.40 4.07 8.15
CA TYR A 345 27.28 3.67 9.24
C TYR A 345 27.80 2.25 9.06
N ALA A 346 26.92 1.31 8.75
CA ALA A 346 27.28 -0.08 8.54
C ALA A 346 28.28 -0.25 7.39
N ASN A 347 28.07 0.42 6.27
CA ASN A 347 28.99 0.41 5.13
C ASN A 347 30.36 1.03 5.50
N GLU A 348 30.37 2.13 6.27
CA GLU A 348 31.61 2.79 6.71
C GLU A 348 32.51 1.87 7.53
N ILE A 349 31.92 1.09 8.47
CA ILE A 349 32.68 0.24 9.37
C ILE A 349 32.91 -1.18 8.83
N ALA A 350 32.20 -1.60 7.79
CA ALA A 350 32.27 -2.95 7.26
C ALA A 350 33.65 -3.28 6.67
N GLY A 351 34.36 -2.29 6.10
CA GLY A 351 35.62 -2.56 5.41
C GLY A 351 35.41 -3.52 4.24
N ASP A 352 36.03 -4.72 4.32
CA ASP A 352 35.89 -5.77 3.28
C ASP A 352 34.73 -6.75 3.57
N ILE A 353 33.96 -6.55 4.66
CA ILE A 353 32.81 -7.40 4.97
C ILE A 353 31.64 -7.03 4.07
N PRO A 354 31.07 -7.99 3.30
CA PRO A 354 29.96 -7.70 2.40
C PRO A 354 28.74 -7.14 3.13
N VAL A 355 28.13 -6.09 2.56
CA VAL A 355 26.93 -5.44 3.07
C VAL A 355 25.70 -5.93 2.30
N ILE A 356 24.77 -6.53 3.03
CA ILE A 356 23.50 -7.04 2.52
C ILE A 356 22.38 -6.17 3.05
N ALA A 357 21.60 -5.55 2.16
CA ALA A 357 20.39 -4.84 2.53
C ALA A 357 19.16 -5.72 2.31
N ALA A 358 18.30 -5.80 3.33
CA ALA A 358 16.97 -6.39 3.28
C ALA A 358 15.93 -5.25 3.34
N VAL A 359 15.37 -4.89 2.20
CA VAL A 359 14.47 -3.73 2.07
C VAL A 359 13.03 -4.19 1.96
N SER A 360 12.21 -3.83 2.95
CA SER A 360 10.76 -4.00 2.87
C SER A 360 10.14 -2.74 2.30
N MET A 361 9.38 -2.84 1.21
CA MET A 361 8.78 -1.69 0.55
C MET A 361 7.29 -1.90 0.25
N GLU A 362 6.56 -0.79 0.22
CA GLU A 362 5.15 -0.76 -0.19
C GLU A 362 4.97 -0.09 -1.56
N ARG A 363 5.97 0.63 -2.01
CA ARG A 363 6.00 1.39 -3.27
C ARG A 363 7.42 1.42 -3.82
N GLY A 364 7.61 1.87 -5.05
CA GLY A 364 8.93 2.11 -5.61
C GLY A 364 9.73 3.13 -4.79
N MET A 365 11.04 3.08 -4.89
CA MET A 365 11.94 4.06 -4.26
C MET A 365 13.09 4.42 -5.19
N VAL A 366 13.72 5.56 -4.93
CA VAL A 366 14.96 5.98 -5.58
C VAL A 366 16.11 5.21 -4.93
N TRP A 367 16.90 4.50 -5.73
CA TRP A 367 17.97 3.61 -5.25
C TRP A 367 19.34 4.26 -5.15
N THR A 368 19.52 5.48 -5.65
CA THR A 368 20.81 6.18 -5.67
C THR A 368 21.44 6.35 -4.30
N GLU A 369 20.64 6.37 -3.23
CA GLU A 369 21.11 6.53 -1.85
C GLU A 369 21.50 5.20 -1.20
N VAL A 370 20.98 4.07 -1.68
CA VAL A 370 21.09 2.75 -1.05
C VAL A 370 21.94 1.79 -1.85
N GLU A 371 21.70 1.67 -3.16
CA GLU A 371 22.32 0.65 -4.01
C GLU A 371 23.84 0.68 -3.98
N PRO A 372 24.51 1.86 -4.06
CA PRO A 372 25.98 1.93 -4.05
C PRO A 372 26.63 1.50 -2.72
N LEU A 373 25.87 1.40 -1.64
CA LEU A 373 26.35 1.04 -0.31
C LEU A 373 26.22 -0.47 -0.01
N CYS A 374 25.70 -1.24 -0.95
CA CYS A 374 25.36 -2.66 -0.74
C CYS A 374 26.03 -3.53 -1.79
N ASP A 375 26.45 -4.73 -1.39
CA ASP A 375 26.92 -5.80 -2.29
C ASP A 375 25.77 -6.72 -2.72
N VAL A 376 24.75 -6.86 -1.84
CA VAL A 376 23.54 -7.65 -2.11
C VAL A 376 22.33 -6.89 -1.64
N ILE A 377 21.26 -6.92 -2.44
CA ILE A 377 19.99 -6.30 -2.07
C ILE A 377 18.84 -7.29 -2.29
N PHE A 378 18.13 -7.56 -1.19
CA PHE A 378 16.85 -8.26 -1.20
C PHE A 378 15.71 -7.27 -1.00
N VAL A 379 14.64 -7.45 -1.76
CA VAL A 379 13.40 -6.67 -1.66
C VAL A 379 12.26 -7.61 -1.25
N SER A 380 11.49 -7.18 -0.28
CA SER A 380 10.22 -7.81 0.10
C SER A 380 9.11 -6.77 0.15
N TYR A 381 7.86 -7.21 0.05
CA TYR A 381 6.69 -6.31 0.04
C TYR A 381 5.86 -6.47 1.31
N ASN A 382 5.40 -5.35 1.88
CA ASN A 382 4.56 -5.21 3.06
C ASN A 382 5.16 -5.62 4.40
N ALA A 383 6.18 -6.46 4.44
CA ALA A 383 6.85 -6.85 5.68
C ALA A 383 8.20 -7.48 5.36
N GLN A 384 9.11 -7.42 6.32
CA GLN A 384 10.38 -8.13 6.27
C GLN A 384 10.13 -9.65 6.22
N LYS A 385 10.83 -10.32 5.33
CA LYS A 385 10.82 -11.77 5.18
C LYS A 385 12.10 -12.37 5.77
N THR A 386 12.35 -12.09 7.04
CA THR A 386 13.63 -12.42 7.73
C THR A 386 14.03 -13.88 7.55
N ASP A 387 13.08 -14.83 7.70
CA ASP A 387 13.36 -16.25 7.55
C ASP A 387 13.75 -16.64 6.12
N ALA A 388 13.00 -16.16 5.13
CA ALA A 388 13.30 -16.45 3.73
C ALA A 388 14.66 -15.86 3.31
N ILE A 389 14.94 -14.61 3.69
CA ILE A 389 16.23 -13.94 3.42
C ILE A 389 17.39 -14.69 4.09
N ALA A 390 17.23 -15.09 5.36
CA ALA A 390 18.25 -15.87 6.06
C ALA A 390 18.58 -17.19 5.33
N ARG A 391 17.57 -17.92 4.88
CA ARG A 391 17.75 -19.16 4.13
C ARG A 391 18.38 -18.92 2.75
N MET A 392 18.08 -17.80 2.09
CA MET A 392 18.76 -17.41 0.84
C MET A 392 20.23 -17.12 1.07
N ILE A 393 20.59 -16.36 2.09
CA ILE A 393 21.99 -16.09 2.44
C ILE A 393 22.75 -17.39 2.70
N LEU A 394 22.06 -18.40 3.26
CA LEU A 394 22.65 -19.73 3.51
C LEU A 394 22.61 -20.69 2.32
N GLY A 395 22.08 -20.29 1.18
CA GLY A 395 21.90 -21.15 0.01
C GLY A 395 20.87 -22.28 0.20
N GLN A 396 19.96 -22.13 1.18
CA GLN A 396 18.89 -23.10 1.46
C GLN A 396 17.58 -22.79 0.70
N ALA A 397 17.48 -21.60 0.16
CA ALA A 397 16.40 -21.17 -0.75
C ALA A 397 16.97 -20.32 -1.86
N GLU A 398 16.38 -20.37 -3.04
CA GLU A 398 16.79 -19.54 -4.18
C GLU A 398 15.87 -18.34 -4.34
N PRO A 399 16.40 -17.11 -4.49
CA PRO A 399 15.60 -15.94 -4.84
C PRO A 399 14.90 -16.17 -6.18
N ASN A 400 13.61 -15.87 -6.25
CA ASN A 400 12.82 -16.11 -7.47
C ASN A 400 11.73 -15.06 -7.70
N GLY A 401 11.66 -14.04 -6.85
CA GLY A 401 10.75 -12.93 -6.99
C GLY A 401 11.12 -11.99 -8.14
N LEU A 402 10.14 -11.25 -8.64
CA LEU A 402 10.32 -10.21 -9.63
C LEU A 402 9.73 -8.90 -9.10
N LEU A 403 10.33 -7.75 -9.44
CA LEU A 403 9.79 -6.45 -9.09
C LEU A 403 8.36 -6.29 -9.61
N VAL A 404 7.47 -5.84 -8.77
CA VAL A 404 6.03 -5.71 -9.09
C VAL A 404 5.67 -4.32 -9.63
N PHE A 405 6.61 -3.38 -9.63
CA PHE A 405 6.51 -2.05 -10.22
C PHE A 405 7.90 -1.50 -10.55
N GLN A 406 7.93 -0.47 -11.39
CA GLN A 406 9.15 0.22 -11.78
C GLN A 406 9.80 0.92 -10.59
N GLN A 407 11.13 0.95 -10.57
CA GLN A 407 11.91 1.69 -9.59
C GLN A 407 12.44 2.97 -10.25
N PRO A 408 12.06 4.15 -9.77
CA PRO A 408 12.41 5.41 -10.42
C PRO A 408 13.91 5.67 -10.42
N ALA A 409 14.42 6.25 -11.50
CA ALA A 409 15.80 6.72 -11.59
C ALA A 409 16.06 7.88 -10.62
N SER A 410 15.06 8.75 -10.43
CA SER A 410 15.10 9.92 -9.55
C SER A 410 13.67 10.39 -9.23
N MET A 411 13.54 11.38 -8.37
CA MET A 411 12.26 12.04 -8.12
C MET A 411 11.77 12.83 -9.35
N GLU A 412 12.68 13.38 -10.15
CA GLU A 412 12.33 14.05 -11.41
C GLU A 412 11.74 13.08 -12.44
N ALA A 413 12.20 11.82 -12.45
CA ALA A 413 11.61 10.78 -13.30
C ALA A 413 10.15 10.49 -12.91
N ILE A 414 9.84 10.58 -11.61
CA ILE A 414 8.46 10.45 -11.12
C ILE A 414 7.61 11.65 -11.56
N ASP A 415 8.14 12.86 -11.41
CA ASP A 415 7.42 14.08 -11.80
C ASP A 415 7.16 14.14 -13.33
N ALA A 416 8.04 13.53 -14.13
CA ALA A 416 7.91 13.47 -15.58
C ALA A 416 6.91 12.41 -16.06
N GLN A 417 6.53 11.45 -15.21
CA GLN A 417 5.60 10.38 -15.54
C GLN A 417 4.22 10.93 -15.91
N VAL A 418 3.57 10.31 -16.89
CA VAL A 418 2.19 10.62 -17.31
C VAL A 418 1.24 9.66 -16.58
N ASP A 419 0.25 10.20 -15.87
CA ASP A 419 -0.61 9.45 -14.93
C ASP A 419 -1.33 8.24 -15.52
N ASP A 420 -1.66 8.30 -16.81
CA ASP A 420 -2.44 7.29 -17.52
C ASP A 420 -1.63 6.49 -18.55
N VAL A 421 -0.32 6.64 -18.54
CA VAL A 421 0.59 5.88 -19.41
C VAL A 421 1.41 4.89 -18.55
N PRO A 422 1.09 3.60 -18.58
CA PRO A 422 1.83 2.63 -17.79
C PRO A 422 3.25 2.42 -18.31
N ARG A 423 4.20 2.29 -17.41
CA ARG A 423 5.59 1.96 -17.69
C ARG A 423 6.35 3.00 -18.55
N ASP A 424 5.99 4.28 -18.42
CA ASP A 424 6.68 5.39 -19.08
C ASP A 424 7.78 6.02 -18.21
N MET A 425 7.91 5.59 -16.94
CA MET A 425 8.87 6.14 -16.01
C MET A 425 10.30 5.68 -16.34
N GLU A 426 11.26 6.60 -16.28
CA GLU A 426 12.68 6.26 -16.35
C GLU A 426 13.08 5.47 -15.09
N CYS A 427 13.55 4.24 -15.30
CA CYS A 427 13.95 3.36 -14.22
C CYS A 427 15.41 3.53 -13.83
N TYR A 428 15.71 3.27 -12.55
CA TYR A 428 17.07 3.21 -12.03
C TYR A 428 17.89 2.15 -12.76
N LYS A 429 19.16 2.48 -13.00
CA LYS A 429 20.16 1.55 -13.55
C LYS A 429 21.35 1.46 -12.62
N ASP A 430 21.70 0.22 -12.25
CA ASP A 430 22.88 -0.04 -11.44
C ASP A 430 24.19 0.05 -12.26
N ALA A 431 25.31 -0.05 -11.55
CA ALA A 431 26.63 -0.01 -12.18
C ALA A 431 26.92 -1.20 -13.13
N ALA A 432 26.23 -2.33 -12.93
CA ALA A 432 26.33 -3.49 -13.81
C ALA A 432 25.47 -3.36 -15.08
N GLY A 433 24.66 -2.29 -15.18
CA GLY A 433 23.79 -2.01 -16.31
C GLY A 433 22.40 -2.64 -16.23
N ASN A 434 22.05 -3.24 -15.11
CA ASN A 434 20.69 -3.76 -14.89
C ASN A 434 19.72 -2.60 -14.71
N THR A 435 18.56 -2.71 -15.33
CA THR A 435 17.48 -1.74 -15.17
C THR A 435 16.45 -2.30 -14.19
N TYR A 436 16.16 -1.56 -13.10
CA TYR A 436 15.20 -1.99 -12.09
C TYR A 436 13.77 -1.68 -12.54
N ASP A 437 13.38 -2.31 -13.64
CA ASP A 437 12.05 -2.19 -14.23
C ASP A 437 11.08 -3.23 -13.65
N PHE A 438 9.80 -3.08 -13.95
CA PHE A 438 8.78 -4.09 -13.69
C PHE A 438 9.21 -5.46 -14.21
N ALA A 439 9.04 -6.50 -13.39
CA ALA A 439 9.46 -7.88 -13.65
C ALA A 439 10.99 -8.11 -13.68
N PHE A 440 11.82 -7.18 -13.23
CA PHE A 440 13.23 -7.45 -12.99
C PHE A 440 13.43 -8.27 -11.70
N GLY A 441 14.40 -9.15 -11.70
CA GLY A 441 14.84 -9.93 -10.55
C GLY A 441 16.04 -10.79 -10.90
N MET A 442 16.72 -11.28 -9.89
CA MET A 442 17.92 -12.13 -10.02
C MET A 442 17.75 -13.42 -9.21
N ASN A 443 18.40 -14.46 -9.67
CA ASN A 443 18.62 -15.71 -8.95
C ASN A 443 20.10 -16.05 -8.92
N TRP A 444 20.47 -17.25 -8.49
CA TRP A 444 21.88 -17.68 -8.44
C TRP A 444 22.57 -17.74 -9.82
N SER A 445 21.81 -17.81 -10.89
CA SER A 445 22.33 -17.81 -12.27
C SER A 445 22.47 -16.40 -12.86
N GLY A 446 22.06 -15.36 -12.14
CA GLY A 446 22.04 -13.96 -12.60
C GLY A 446 20.62 -13.45 -12.83
N VAL A 447 20.45 -12.55 -13.80
CA VAL A 447 19.14 -11.98 -14.12
C VAL A 447 18.18 -13.07 -14.58
N ILE A 448 16.99 -13.10 -13.99
CA ILE A 448 15.95 -14.09 -14.33
C ILE A 448 15.43 -13.79 -15.74
N ASP A 449 15.53 -14.81 -16.63
CA ASP A 449 14.93 -14.80 -17.97
C ASP A 449 14.13 -16.09 -18.15
N ASP A 450 12.83 -16.01 -17.91
CA ASP A 450 11.90 -17.14 -17.99
C ASP A 450 10.55 -16.73 -18.61
N ALA A 451 9.60 -17.66 -18.64
CA ALA A 451 8.29 -17.42 -19.23
C ALA A 451 7.52 -16.24 -18.57
N ARG A 452 7.82 -15.93 -17.30
CA ARG A 452 7.21 -14.78 -16.59
C ARG A 452 7.77 -13.46 -17.13
N THR A 453 9.09 -13.34 -17.21
CA THR A 453 9.76 -12.13 -17.72
C THR A 453 9.42 -11.88 -19.16
N GLN A 454 9.35 -12.93 -19.99
CA GLN A 454 8.94 -12.85 -21.39
C GLN A 454 7.49 -12.38 -21.55
N LYS A 455 6.58 -12.87 -20.70
CA LYS A 455 5.18 -12.41 -20.66
C LYS A 455 5.07 -10.93 -20.29
N TYR A 456 5.91 -10.45 -19.39
CA TYR A 456 5.87 -9.08 -18.85
C TYR A 456 6.80 -8.10 -19.59
N SER A 457 7.50 -8.53 -20.64
CA SER A 457 8.42 -7.69 -21.43
C SER A 457 7.74 -6.78 -22.46
N ALA A 458 6.41 -6.62 -22.37
CA ALA A 458 5.67 -5.73 -23.26
C ALA A 458 6.23 -4.30 -23.22
N ALA A 459 6.38 -3.71 -24.39
CA ALA A 459 6.85 -2.33 -24.51
C ALA A 459 5.88 -1.37 -23.77
N PRO A 460 6.42 -0.32 -23.13
CA PRO A 460 5.59 0.71 -22.52
C PRO A 460 4.61 1.31 -23.53
N LEU A 461 3.41 1.63 -23.06
CA LEU A 461 2.48 2.40 -23.87
C LEU A 461 3.00 3.84 -23.99
N THR A 462 3.10 4.33 -25.21
CA THR A 462 3.58 5.68 -25.48
C THR A 462 2.47 6.68 -25.76
N LYS A 463 1.23 6.23 -25.70
CA LYS A 463 0.04 7.04 -25.91
C LYS A 463 -1.18 6.39 -25.25
N VAL A 464 -2.14 7.19 -24.88
CA VAL A 464 -3.44 6.76 -24.36
C VAL A 464 -4.12 5.83 -25.37
N GLN A 465 -4.62 4.71 -24.87
CA GLN A 465 -5.52 3.84 -25.63
C GLN A 465 -6.96 4.22 -25.28
N SER A 466 -7.78 4.47 -26.28
CA SER A 466 -9.20 4.68 -26.08
C SER A 466 -9.98 3.42 -26.44
N HIS A 467 -10.99 3.11 -25.64
CA HIS A 467 -11.95 2.06 -25.92
C HIS A 467 -13.32 2.67 -26.14
N ASP A 468 -13.95 2.33 -27.25
CA ASP A 468 -15.32 2.77 -27.53
C ASP A 468 -16.30 1.72 -27.01
N PHE A 469 -17.02 2.07 -25.97
CA PHE A 469 -18.09 1.22 -25.41
C PHE A 469 -19.39 1.23 -26.24
N GLY A 470 -19.38 1.91 -27.38
CA GLY A 470 -20.51 1.95 -28.31
C GLY A 470 -21.74 2.65 -27.75
N ASP A 471 -22.91 2.08 -28.02
CA ASP A 471 -24.19 2.72 -27.67
C ASP A 471 -24.48 2.68 -26.15
N LYS A 472 -23.71 1.92 -25.34
CA LYS A 472 -23.87 1.87 -23.88
C LYS A 472 -23.59 3.21 -23.20
N LEU A 473 -22.70 4.03 -23.76
CA LEU A 473 -22.44 5.38 -23.25
C LEU A 473 -23.53 6.37 -23.63
N LYS A 474 -24.30 6.09 -24.69
CA LYS A 474 -25.31 7.02 -25.22
C LYS A 474 -26.62 6.96 -24.46
N THR A 475 -26.97 5.83 -23.87
CA THR A 475 -28.19 5.65 -23.08
C THR A 475 -28.15 6.38 -21.75
N ALA A 476 -27.01 6.50 -21.15
CA ALA A 476 -26.85 7.20 -19.85
C ALA A 476 -26.88 8.75 -19.97
N ALA A 477 -26.67 9.28 -21.15
CA ALA A 477 -26.70 10.73 -21.41
C ALA A 477 -28.04 11.25 -21.94
N ALA A 478 -29.02 10.39 -22.14
CA ALA A 478 -30.30 10.72 -22.83
C ALA A 478 -31.53 10.68 -21.90
N GLU A 479 -31.38 10.30 -20.63
CA GLU A 479 -32.41 10.36 -19.59
C GLU A 479 -32.08 11.41 -18.54
#